data_a12d1a999e88e6a0e378a7fb2025e5be
#
_entry.id   a12d1a999e88e6a0e378a7fb2025e5be
#
_cell.length_a   1.000
_cell.length_b   1.000
_cell.length_c   1.000
_cell.angle_alpha   90.00
_cell.angle_beta   90.00
_cell.angle_gamma   90.00
#
_symmetry.space_group_name_H-M   'P 1'
#
loop_
_entity.id
_entity.type
_entity.pdbx_description
1 polymer ?
#
loop_
_entity_poly.entity_id
_entity_poly.type
_entity_poly.pdbx_seq_one_letter_code
_entity_poly.pdbx_strand_id
1 'polypeptide(L)'
;ESMLVHVRDVVFPWIKSDVGEKGDLFAKAMKDAVFIIPNGRLMVEMTNTIDKIYELIAKEEEAGQSFHDVQGDIYEEFLSEIASAGKNGQFRTPRHIIQMMATMLKPKLGETICDPAGGTAGFLLAAYQQVLAANTSASLCSTDRFGLVHGTRGDKITSDQHWDVLKNHSFYGFDFDTTMVRIGVMNLMVHGITNPRFRYQD
;
A
#
# COMPACT_ATOMS: atom_id res chain seq x y z
N GLU A 1 11.02 -8.23 27.66
CA GLU A 1 11.89 -7.00 27.65
C GLU A 1 12.99 -7.10 26.59
N SER A 2 13.67 -8.25 26.43
CA SER A 2 14.76 -8.43 25.45
C SER A 2 14.28 -8.24 23.99
N MET A 3 13.10 -8.75 23.61
CA MET A 3 12.55 -8.63 22.27
C MET A 3 12.25 -7.16 21.92
N LEU A 4 11.59 -6.41 22.81
CA LEU A 4 11.29 -5.00 22.64
C LEU A 4 12.57 -4.17 22.42
N VAL A 5 13.59 -4.40 23.25
CA VAL A 5 14.89 -3.72 23.16
C VAL A 5 15.59 -4.10 21.86
N HIS A 6 15.59 -5.36 21.47
CA HIS A 6 16.21 -5.81 20.21
C HIS A 6 15.52 -5.17 18.99
N VAL A 7 14.20 -5.17 18.95
CA VAL A 7 13.47 -4.55 17.83
C VAL A 7 13.71 -3.04 17.80
N ARG A 8 13.65 -2.34 18.92
CA ARG A 8 13.87 -0.89 18.99
C ARG A 8 15.29 -0.48 18.60
N ASP A 9 16.29 -1.20 19.09
CA ASP A 9 17.69 -0.75 19.04
C ASP A 9 18.50 -1.38 17.88
N VAL A 10 18.00 -2.48 17.30
CA VAL A 10 18.67 -3.20 16.20
C VAL A 10 17.79 -3.26 14.96
N VAL A 11 16.59 -3.87 15.04
CA VAL A 11 15.76 -4.15 13.87
C VAL A 11 15.22 -2.85 13.26
N PHE A 12 14.66 -1.96 14.08
CA PHE A 12 14.06 -0.74 13.60
C PHE A 12 15.09 0.24 12.98
N PRO A 13 16.27 0.47 13.57
CA PRO A 13 17.35 1.20 12.92
C PRO A 13 17.80 0.56 11.60
N TRP A 14 17.91 -0.78 11.55
CA TRP A 14 18.26 -1.49 10.33
C TRP A 14 17.20 -1.28 9.21
N ILE A 15 15.90 -1.38 9.55
CA ILE A 15 14.81 -1.06 8.60
C ILE A 15 14.97 0.36 8.03
N LYS A 16 15.36 1.32 8.86
CA LYS A 16 15.53 2.72 8.44
C LYS A 16 16.75 2.96 7.54
N SER A 17 17.79 2.17 7.67
CA SER A 17 19.09 2.41 7.01
C SER A 17 19.40 1.43 5.87
N ASP A 18 18.95 0.19 5.98
CA ASP A 18 19.40 -0.91 5.14
C ASP A 18 18.30 -1.58 4.33
N VAL A 19 17.01 -1.39 4.69
CA VAL A 19 15.89 -1.85 3.88
C VAL A 19 15.62 -0.83 2.78
N GLY A 20 16.06 -1.16 1.61
CA GLY A 20 16.05 -0.30 0.43
C GLY A 20 17.44 0.16 0.02
N GLU A 21 17.65 0.42 -1.25
CA GLU A 21 18.91 1.01 -1.73
C GLU A 21 19.06 2.43 -1.18
N LYS A 22 20.29 2.85 -0.88
CA LYS A 22 20.59 4.22 -0.41
C LYS A 22 20.03 5.25 -1.38
N GLY A 23 19.03 5.99 -0.93
CA GLY A 23 18.34 7.00 -1.75
C GLY A 23 16.93 6.61 -2.18
N ASP A 24 16.49 5.39 -1.88
CA ASP A 24 15.14 4.91 -2.09
C ASP A 24 14.10 5.79 -1.36
N LEU A 25 12.91 5.88 -1.93
CA LEU A 25 11.79 6.64 -1.36
C LEU A 25 11.31 6.03 -0.03
N PHE A 26 11.37 4.71 0.13
CA PHE A 26 11.07 4.04 1.39
C PHE A 26 12.02 4.51 2.51
N ALA A 27 13.34 4.44 2.27
CA ALA A 27 14.32 4.89 3.24
C ALA A 27 14.15 6.38 3.61
N LYS A 28 13.80 7.23 2.63
CA LYS A 28 13.47 8.65 2.86
C LYS A 28 12.20 8.83 3.69
N ALA A 29 11.15 8.08 3.38
CA ALA A 29 9.88 8.12 4.12
C ALA A 29 10.04 7.62 5.57
N MET A 30 10.91 6.63 5.79
CA MET A 30 11.19 6.06 7.12
C MET A 30 12.21 6.86 7.96
N LYS A 31 12.90 7.85 7.38
CA LYS A 31 14.00 8.58 8.04
C LYS A 31 13.62 9.11 9.43
N ASP A 32 12.46 9.75 9.53
CA ASP A 32 11.98 10.37 10.77
C ASP A 32 10.98 9.49 11.55
N ALA A 33 10.83 8.22 11.15
CA ALA A 33 9.99 7.28 11.86
C ALA A 33 10.54 6.98 13.25
N VAL A 34 9.65 6.92 14.25
CA VAL A 34 9.99 6.64 15.65
C VAL A 34 9.30 5.37 16.10
N PHE A 35 10.05 4.52 16.81
CA PHE A 35 9.52 3.31 17.42
C PHE A 35 8.82 3.65 18.74
N ILE A 36 7.48 3.49 18.82
CA ILE A 36 6.66 3.96 19.95
C ILE A 36 5.92 2.81 20.64
N ILE A 37 6.45 1.60 20.66
CA ILE A 37 5.82 0.51 21.41
C ILE A 37 6.18 0.65 22.90
N PRO A 38 5.19 0.87 23.80
CA PRO A 38 5.46 1.30 25.16
C PRO A 38 5.97 0.17 26.08
N ASN A 39 5.68 -1.09 25.77
CA ASN A 39 6.04 -2.21 26.65
C ASN A 39 6.16 -3.54 25.90
N GLY A 40 6.86 -4.49 26.54
CA GLY A 40 7.12 -5.82 25.97
C GLY A 40 5.88 -6.70 25.79
N ARG A 41 4.83 -6.50 26.58
CA ARG A 41 3.57 -7.25 26.43
C ARG A 41 2.90 -6.93 25.10
N LEU A 42 2.75 -5.64 24.80
CA LEU A 42 2.17 -5.19 23.54
C LEU A 42 3.02 -5.66 22.35
N MET A 43 4.36 -5.66 22.49
CA MET A 43 5.26 -6.19 21.47
C MET A 43 4.98 -7.66 21.16
N VAL A 44 4.80 -8.50 22.18
CA VAL A 44 4.47 -9.93 22.01
C VAL A 44 3.09 -10.10 21.37
N GLU A 45 2.09 -9.35 21.81
CA GLU A 45 0.74 -9.40 21.22
C GLU A 45 0.77 -9.02 19.73
N MET A 46 1.51 -7.97 19.37
CA MET A 46 1.68 -7.57 17.97
C MET A 46 2.39 -8.63 17.15
N THR A 47 3.49 -9.21 17.64
CA THR A 47 4.22 -10.26 16.94
C THR A 47 3.32 -11.48 16.69
N ASN A 48 2.60 -11.95 17.71
CA ASN A 48 1.67 -13.07 17.57
C ASN A 48 0.53 -12.77 16.57
N THR A 49 0.10 -11.51 16.49
CA THR A 49 -0.92 -11.08 15.52
C THR A 49 -0.35 -11.10 14.11
N ILE A 50 0.86 -10.61 13.93
CA ILE A 50 1.56 -10.63 12.64
C ILE A 50 1.76 -12.08 12.17
N ASP A 51 2.20 -12.98 13.04
CA ASP A 51 2.38 -14.40 12.71
C ASP A 51 1.07 -15.03 12.20
N LYS A 52 -0.06 -14.75 12.88
CA LYS A 52 -1.38 -15.22 12.43
C LYS A 52 -1.80 -14.64 11.08
N ILE A 53 -1.46 -13.38 10.81
CA ILE A 53 -1.71 -12.74 9.52
C ILE A 53 -0.93 -13.47 8.42
N TYR A 54 0.36 -13.77 8.65
CA TYR A 54 1.17 -14.52 7.68
C TYR A 54 0.65 -15.95 7.46
N GLU A 55 0.15 -16.62 8.50
CA GLU A 55 -0.50 -17.94 8.34
C GLU A 55 -1.76 -17.86 7.48
N LEU A 56 -2.57 -16.79 7.61
CA LEU A 56 -3.75 -16.56 6.78
C LEU A 56 -3.35 -16.27 5.33
N ILE A 57 -2.35 -15.40 5.12
CA ILE A 57 -1.83 -15.09 3.79
C ILE A 57 -1.35 -16.36 3.09
N ALA A 58 -0.59 -17.22 3.78
CA ALA A 58 -0.10 -18.47 3.20
C ALA A 58 -1.23 -19.39 2.74
N LYS A 59 -2.34 -19.47 3.50
CA LYS A 59 -3.54 -20.23 3.11
C LYS A 59 -4.24 -19.67 1.88
N GLU A 60 -4.33 -18.34 1.78
CA GLU A 60 -4.95 -17.67 0.63
C GLU A 60 -4.07 -17.80 -0.63
N GLU A 61 -2.74 -17.81 -0.46
CA GLU A 61 -1.81 -18.13 -1.57
C GLU A 61 -1.99 -19.55 -2.09
N GLU A 62 -2.16 -20.53 -1.20
CA GLU A 62 -2.49 -21.91 -1.59
C GLU A 62 -3.83 -21.98 -2.33
N ALA A 63 -4.78 -21.08 -2.03
CA ALA A 63 -6.05 -20.94 -2.75
C ALA A 63 -5.92 -20.17 -4.07
N GLY A 64 -4.73 -19.67 -4.43
CA GLY A 64 -4.42 -19.03 -5.71
C GLY A 64 -4.49 -17.51 -5.73
N GLN A 65 -4.61 -16.85 -4.57
CA GLN A 65 -4.47 -15.39 -4.45
C GLN A 65 -2.99 -15.00 -4.42
N SER A 66 -2.65 -13.78 -4.82
CA SER A 66 -1.27 -13.32 -4.73
C SER A 66 -0.98 -12.76 -3.33
N PHE A 67 0.24 -12.95 -2.85
CA PHE A 67 0.72 -12.41 -1.57
C PHE A 67 0.44 -10.89 -1.44
N HIS A 68 0.73 -10.14 -2.50
CA HIS A 68 0.54 -8.68 -2.50
C HIS A 68 -0.93 -8.27 -2.40
N ASP A 69 -1.85 -9.04 -2.96
CA ASP A 69 -3.28 -8.73 -2.91
C ASP A 69 -3.80 -8.88 -1.48
N VAL A 70 -3.49 -10.00 -0.82
CA VAL A 70 -3.93 -10.26 0.56
C VAL A 70 -3.29 -9.28 1.54
N GLN A 71 -1.98 -9.03 1.39
CA GLN A 71 -1.25 -8.07 2.23
C GLN A 71 -1.82 -6.65 2.07
N GLY A 72 -2.13 -6.26 0.84
CA GLY A 72 -2.72 -4.97 0.52
C GLY A 72 -4.11 -4.79 1.14
N ASP A 73 -4.98 -5.80 1.03
CA ASP A 73 -6.31 -5.76 1.62
C ASP A 73 -6.28 -5.65 3.15
N ILE A 74 -5.39 -6.39 3.81
CA ILE A 74 -5.16 -6.29 5.27
C ILE A 74 -4.70 -4.87 5.64
N TYR A 75 -3.78 -4.29 4.87
CA TYR A 75 -3.28 -2.95 5.11
C TYR A 75 -4.39 -1.88 4.95
N GLU A 76 -5.23 -2.00 3.94
CA GLU A 76 -6.37 -1.11 3.71
C GLU A 76 -7.41 -1.22 4.84
N GLU A 77 -7.70 -2.42 5.35
CA GLU A 77 -8.59 -2.61 6.50
C GLU A 77 -8.02 -1.93 7.75
N PHE A 78 -6.72 -2.14 8.01
CA PHE A 78 -6.02 -1.49 9.11
C PHE A 78 -6.07 0.05 9.02
N LEU A 79 -5.86 0.61 7.82
CA LEU A 79 -6.02 2.05 7.60
C LEU A 79 -7.46 2.52 7.83
N SER A 80 -8.46 1.71 7.50
CA SER A 80 -9.87 2.00 7.74
C SER A 80 -10.20 2.05 9.23
N GLU A 81 -9.66 1.13 10.02
CA GLU A 81 -9.83 1.11 11.48
C GLU A 81 -9.16 2.32 12.14
N ILE A 82 -7.93 2.67 11.74
CA ILE A 82 -7.24 3.87 12.23
C ILE A 82 -8.05 5.12 11.91
N ALA A 83 -8.62 5.20 10.72
CA ALA A 83 -9.48 6.31 10.31
C ALA A 83 -10.72 6.44 11.20
N SER A 84 -11.35 5.32 11.53
CA SER A 84 -12.54 5.26 12.38
C SER A 84 -12.23 5.65 13.84
N ALA A 85 -11.00 5.40 14.30
CA ALA A 85 -10.55 5.77 15.65
C ALA A 85 -10.25 7.28 15.85
N GLY A 86 -10.40 8.13 14.84
CA GLY A 86 -10.61 9.58 14.97
C GLY A 86 -9.38 10.46 15.12
N LYS A 87 -8.15 9.96 14.94
CA LYS A 87 -6.94 10.82 15.08
C LYS A 87 -6.28 11.24 13.76
N ASN A 88 -6.34 10.43 12.70
CA ASN A 88 -5.70 10.73 11.41
C ASN A 88 -6.58 10.34 10.19
N GLY A 89 -7.84 10.00 10.41
CA GLY A 89 -8.73 9.49 9.37
C GLY A 89 -9.93 10.38 9.07
N GLN A 90 -10.00 11.54 9.70
CA GLN A 90 -11.15 12.44 9.66
C GLN A 90 -11.50 12.94 8.24
N PHE A 91 -10.59 12.82 7.28
CA PHE A 91 -10.74 13.29 5.90
C PHE A 91 -10.52 12.20 4.85
N ARG A 92 -10.49 10.92 5.25
CA ARG A 92 -10.33 9.82 4.28
C ARG A 92 -11.61 9.66 3.47
N THR A 93 -11.50 9.80 2.16
CA THR A 93 -12.60 9.51 1.24
C THR A 93 -12.96 8.02 1.30
N PRO A 94 -14.25 7.66 1.47
CA PRO A 94 -14.66 6.26 1.52
C PRO A 94 -14.23 5.47 0.28
N ARG A 95 -13.76 4.23 0.47
CA ARG A 95 -13.19 3.38 -0.60
C ARG A 95 -14.12 3.26 -1.81
N HIS A 96 -15.41 3.06 -1.61
CA HIS A 96 -16.37 2.94 -2.71
C HIS A 96 -16.52 4.21 -3.56
N ILE A 97 -16.34 5.39 -2.97
CA ILE A 97 -16.34 6.67 -3.70
C ILE A 97 -15.07 6.77 -4.54
N ILE A 98 -13.92 6.45 -3.98
CA ILE A 98 -12.62 6.45 -4.67
C ILE A 98 -12.67 5.49 -5.87
N GLN A 99 -13.16 4.28 -5.68
CA GLN A 99 -13.31 3.25 -6.71
C GLN A 99 -14.29 3.71 -7.82
N MET A 100 -15.42 4.31 -7.44
CA MET A 100 -16.36 4.89 -8.40
C MET A 100 -15.68 5.94 -9.30
N MET A 101 -14.92 6.85 -8.70
CA MET A 101 -14.19 7.90 -9.45
C MET A 101 -13.14 7.29 -10.39
N ALA A 102 -12.34 6.32 -9.93
CA ALA A 102 -11.36 5.62 -10.75
C ALA A 102 -12.03 4.89 -11.94
N THR A 103 -13.18 4.24 -11.69
CA THR A 103 -13.96 3.56 -12.73
C THR A 103 -14.54 4.51 -13.76
N MET A 104 -14.96 5.72 -13.34
CA MET A 104 -15.46 6.75 -14.26
C MET A 104 -14.35 7.34 -15.12
N LEU A 105 -13.18 7.59 -14.53
CA LEU A 105 -12.03 8.19 -15.23
C LEU A 105 -11.35 7.20 -16.17
N LYS A 106 -11.40 5.91 -15.88
CA LYS A 106 -10.80 4.83 -16.68
C LYS A 106 -9.35 5.09 -17.06
N PRO A 107 -8.46 5.29 -16.08
CA PRO A 107 -7.04 5.50 -16.35
C PRO A 107 -6.47 4.35 -17.17
N LYS A 108 -5.55 4.67 -18.08
CA LYS A 108 -4.98 3.69 -19.02
C LYS A 108 -3.51 3.44 -18.71
N LEU A 109 -3.05 2.29 -19.13
CA LEU A 109 -1.62 1.95 -19.10
C LEU A 109 -0.80 2.99 -19.89
N GLY A 110 0.26 3.52 -19.26
CA GLY A 110 1.11 4.56 -19.81
C GLY A 110 0.69 6.00 -19.49
N GLU A 111 -0.49 6.20 -18.91
CA GLU A 111 -0.88 7.53 -18.43
C GLU A 111 -0.20 7.87 -17.09
N THR A 112 -0.02 9.17 -16.87
CA THR A 112 0.50 9.72 -15.61
C THR A 112 -0.65 10.27 -14.78
N ILE A 113 -0.72 9.88 -13.52
CA ILE A 113 -1.77 10.27 -12.57
C ILE A 113 -1.10 10.99 -11.41
N CYS A 114 -1.66 12.14 -11.04
CA CYS A 114 -1.15 12.96 -9.94
C CYS A 114 -2.26 13.22 -8.92
N ASP A 115 -1.94 12.98 -7.65
CA ASP A 115 -2.78 13.36 -6.51
C ASP A 115 -2.03 14.40 -5.67
N PRO A 116 -2.43 15.69 -5.73
CA PRO A 116 -1.74 16.77 -5.01
C PRO A 116 -2.05 16.81 -3.50
N ALA A 117 -3.00 16.02 -3.02
CA ALA A 117 -3.40 15.92 -1.61
C ALA A 117 -3.64 14.44 -1.25
N GLY A 118 -2.61 13.63 -1.45
CA GLY A 118 -2.73 12.18 -1.58
C GLY A 118 -3.11 11.43 -0.31
N GLY A 119 -2.90 12.00 0.87
CA GLY A 119 -3.24 11.35 2.14
C GLY A 119 -2.60 9.97 2.26
N THR A 120 -3.42 8.93 2.39
CA THR A 120 -2.99 7.53 2.41
C THR A 120 -2.76 6.92 1.02
N ALA A 121 -2.72 7.72 -0.04
CA ALA A 121 -2.61 7.33 -1.45
C ALA A 121 -3.78 6.49 -2.01
N GLY A 122 -4.96 6.57 -1.39
CA GLY A 122 -6.12 5.76 -1.79
C GLY A 122 -6.57 5.99 -3.23
N PHE A 123 -6.55 7.23 -3.74
CA PHE A 123 -6.89 7.53 -5.14
C PHE A 123 -5.87 6.97 -6.12
N LEU A 124 -4.58 7.08 -5.82
CA LEU A 124 -3.51 6.52 -6.66
C LEU A 124 -3.59 4.99 -6.69
N LEU A 125 -3.87 4.37 -5.55
CA LEU A 125 -4.07 2.93 -5.46
C LEU A 125 -5.27 2.46 -6.29
N ALA A 126 -6.41 3.14 -6.17
CA ALA A 126 -7.60 2.78 -6.96
C ALA A 126 -7.37 2.96 -8.46
N ALA A 127 -6.63 3.98 -8.87
CA ALA A 127 -6.24 4.17 -10.25
C ALA A 127 -5.32 3.03 -10.74
N TYR A 128 -4.35 2.62 -9.94
CA TYR A 128 -3.49 1.46 -10.23
C TYR A 128 -4.32 0.17 -10.38
N GLN A 129 -5.20 -0.11 -9.43
CA GLN A 129 -6.09 -1.27 -9.47
C GLN A 129 -7.00 -1.25 -10.71
N GLN A 130 -7.50 -0.08 -11.11
CA GLN A 130 -8.32 0.07 -12.32
C GLN A 130 -7.51 -0.23 -13.60
N VAL A 131 -6.25 0.22 -13.68
CA VAL A 131 -5.35 -0.12 -14.81
C VAL A 131 -5.08 -1.61 -14.85
N LEU A 132 -4.81 -2.25 -13.71
CA LEU A 132 -4.61 -3.70 -13.65
C LEU A 132 -5.87 -4.48 -14.08
N ALA A 133 -7.03 -4.12 -13.56
CA ALA A 133 -8.30 -4.75 -13.91
C ALA A 133 -8.59 -4.69 -15.43
N ALA A 134 -8.35 -3.53 -16.05
CA ALA A 134 -8.52 -3.34 -17.49
C ALA A 134 -7.54 -4.20 -18.32
N ASN A 135 -6.38 -4.56 -17.75
CA ASN A 135 -5.34 -5.37 -18.37
C ASN A 135 -5.27 -6.80 -17.83
N THR A 136 -6.31 -7.25 -17.13
CA THR A 136 -6.46 -8.64 -16.67
C THR A 136 -7.49 -9.37 -17.52
N SER A 137 -7.25 -10.65 -17.79
CA SER A 137 -8.20 -11.50 -18.54
C SER A 137 -9.49 -11.68 -17.74
N ALA A 138 -10.62 -11.65 -18.42
CA ALA A 138 -11.94 -11.72 -17.77
C ALA A 138 -12.13 -12.96 -16.87
N SER A 139 -11.50 -14.08 -17.23
CA SER A 139 -11.51 -15.31 -16.44
C SER A 139 -10.73 -15.22 -15.12
N LEU A 140 -9.87 -14.20 -14.97
CA LEU A 140 -9.05 -13.94 -13.80
C LEU A 140 -9.54 -12.71 -13.02
N CYS A 141 -10.64 -12.10 -13.46
CA CYS A 141 -11.30 -11.00 -12.75
C CYS A 141 -12.40 -11.53 -11.84
N SER A 142 -12.58 -10.86 -10.72
CA SER A 142 -13.76 -11.02 -9.83
C SER A 142 -14.61 -9.77 -9.88
N THR A 143 -15.88 -9.91 -9.46
CA THR A 143 -16.78 -8.75 -9.33
C THR A 143 -17.29 -8.72 -7.90
N ASP A 144 -17.17 -7.57 -7.25
CA ASP A 144 -17.65 -7.40 -5.89
C ASP A 144 -19.18 -7.18 -5.82
N ARG A 145 -19.69 -7.06 -4.59
CA ARG A 145 -21.14 -6.82 -4.32
C ARG A 145 -21.67 -5.51 -4.89
N PHE A 146 -20.81 -4.59 -5.29
CA PHE A 146 -21.17 -3.29 -5.89
C PHE A 146 -21.07 -3.31 -7.42
N GLY A 147 -20.71 -4.45 -8.02
CA GLY A 147 -20.53 -4.59 -9.46
C GLY A 147 -19.19 -4.06 -9.99
N LEU A 148 -18.23 -3.77 -9.10
CA LEU A 148 -16.89 -3.34 -9.49
C LEU A 148 -16.03 -4.55 -9.85
N VAL A 149 -15.34 -4.45 -10.99
CA VAL A 149 -14.45 -5.50 -11.48
C VAL A 149 -13.08 -5.35 -10.85
N HIS A 150 -12.59 -6.42 -10.26
CA HIS A 150 -11.25 -6.53 -9.67
C HIS A 150 -10.42 -7.51 -10.49
N GLY A 151 -9.24 -7.07 -10.90
CA GLY A 151 -8.27 -7.90 -11.61
C GLY A 151 -6.87 -7.43 -11.22
N THR A 152 -6.09 -8.32 -10.66
CA THR A 152 -4.80 -7.99 -10.04
C THR A 152 -3.61 -8.55 -10.83
N ARG A 153 -3.86 -9.47 -11.76
CA ARG A 153 -2.81 -10.17 -12.47
C ARG A 153 -2.13 -9.35 -13.56
N GLY A 154 -2.87 -8.50 -14.27
CA GLY A 154 -2.31 -7.72 -15.38
C GLY A 154 -1.71 -8.61 -16.49
N ASP A 155 -2.24 -9.82 -16.69
CA ASP A 155 -1.70 -10.85 -17.60
C ASP A 155 -1.66 -10.42 -19.07
N LYS A 156 -2.38 -9.35 -19.43
CA LYS A 156 -2.31 -8.73 -20.76
C LYS A 156 -1.16 -7.71 -20.90
N ILE A 157 -0.48 -7.37 -19.81
CA ILE A 157 0.72 -6.54 -19.85
C ILE A 157 1.92 -7.44 -20.13
N THR A 158 2.28 -7.59 -21.40
CA THR A 158 3.33 -8.53 -21.85
C THR A 158 4.72 -7.90 -21.94
N SER A 159 4.85 -6.59 -21.76
CA SER A 159 6.10 -5.85 -21.90
C SER A 159 6.64 -5.46 -20.52
N ASP A 160 7.90 -5.81 -20.24
CA ASP A 160 8.60 -5.38 -19.03
C ASP A 160 8.68 -3.85 -18.93
N GLN A 161 8.80 -3.16 -20.06
CA GLN A 161 8.77 -1.70 -20.11
C GLN A 161 7.42 -1.13 -19.65
N HIS A 162 6.31 -1.76 -20.00
CA HIS A 162 4.99 -1.33 -19.55
C HIS A 162 4.80 -1.58 -18.04
N TRP A 163 5.33 -2.67 -17.52
CA TRP A 163 5.35 -2.92 -16.09
C TRP A 163 6.21 -1.91 -15.34
N ASP A 164 7.38 -1.59 -15.87
CA ASP A 164 8.26 -0.56 -15.30
C ASP A 164 7.56 0.81 -15.25
N VAL A 165 6.96 1.23 -16.37
CA VAL A 165 6.19 2.48 -16.43
C VAL A 165 5.05 2.47 -15.40
N LEU A 166 4.27 1.40 -15.33
CA LEU A 166 3.14 1.30 -14.42
C LEU A 166 3.58 1.37 -12.94
N LYS A 167 4.64 0.66 -12.57
CA LYS A 167 5.09 0.56 -11.17
C LYS A 167 5.97 1.72 -10.71
N ASN A 168 6.67 2.38 -11.63
CA ASN A 168 7.71 3.34 -11.26
C ASN A 168 7.48 4.77 -11.81
N HIS A 169 6.60 4.94 -12.81
CA HIS A 169 6.51 6.19 -13.57
C HIS A 169 5.09 6.73 -13.76
N SER A 170 4.05 6.00 -13.36
CA SER A 170 2.66 6.41 -13.60
C SER A 170 2.04 7.21 -12.46
N PHE A 171 2.43 6.97 -11.19
CA PHE A 171 1.74 7.51 -10.03
C PHE A 171 2.59 8.51 -9.26
N TYR A 172 2.07 9.73 -9.12
CA TYR A 172 2.69 10.84 -8.41
C TYR A 172 1.75 11.33 -7.32
N GLY A 173 2.26 11.46 -6.10
CA GLY A 173 1.49 11.97 -4.97
C GLY A 173 2.26 12.99 -4.16
N PHE A 174 1.51 13.91 -3.57
CA PHE A 174 2.05 14.92 -2.67
C PHE A 174 1.17 15.01 -1.44
N ASP A 175 1.77 15.32 -0.29
CA ASP A 175 1.05 15.67 0.92
C ASP A 175 1.92 16.55 1.81
N PHE A 176 1.30 17.43 2.58
CA PHE A 176 1.99 18.31 3.53
C PHE A 176 2.24 17.64 4.89
N ASP A 177 1.61 16.49 5.17
CA ASP A 177 1.85 15.71 6.39
C ASP A 177 2.84 14.57 6.12
N THR A 178 4.00 14.63 6.75
CA THR A 178 5.04 13.61 6.62
C THR A 178 4.59 12.22 7.06
N THR A 179 3.62 12.13 7.99
CA THR A 179 3.02 10.86 8.42
C THR A 179 2.16 10.29 7.30
N MET A 180 1.36 11.13 6.63
CA MET A 180 0.55 10.71 5.48
C MET A 180 1.45 10.28 4.32
N VAL A 181 2.52 11.01 4.02
CA VAL A 181 3.50 10.60 3.00
C VAL A 181 4.07 9.21 3.30
N ARG A 182 4.44 8.93 4.56
CA ARG A 182 4.94 7.61 4.96
C ARG A 182 3.91 6.51 4.79
N ILE A 183 2.69 6.74 5.26
CA ILE A 183 1.58 5.80 5.12
C ILE A 183 1.27 5.56 3.64
N GLY A 184 1.19 6.61 2.83
CA GLY A 184 0.90 6.52 1.40
C GLY A 184 1.99 5.76 0.63
N VAL A 185 3.26 6.01 0.91
CA VAL A 185 4.38 5.24 0.32
C VAL A 185 4.24 3.76 0.68
N MET A 186 4.02 3.44 1.95
CA MET A 186 3.86 2.05 2.39
C MET A 186 2.64 1.39 1.74
N ASN A 187 1.50 2.10 1.66
CA ASN A 187 0.29 1.61 1.03
C ASN A 187 0.52 1.24 -0.45
N LEU A 188 1.17 2.10 -1.20
CA LEU A 188 1.49 1.84 -2.60
C LEU A 188 2.48 0.66 -2.76
N MET A 189 3.48 0.56 -1.88
CA MET A 189 4.47 -0.51 -1.93
C MET A 189 3.89 -1.89 -1.62
N VAL A 190 3.02 -2.02 -0.61
CA VAL A 190 2.39 -3.32 -0.28
C VAL A 190 1.45 -3.81 -1.39
N HIS A 191 0.97 -2.91 -2.25
CA HIS A 191 0.19 -3.23 -3.44
C HIS A 191 1.03 -3.43 -4.71
N GLY A 192 2.36 -3.47 -4.59
CA GLY A 192 3.27 -3.82 -5.68
C GLY A 192 3.78 -2.64 -6.52
N ILE A 193 3.54 -1.40 -6.12
CA ILE A 193 4.20 -0.21 -6.70
C ILE A 193 5.55 -0.05 -5.99
N THR A 194 6.62 -0.52 -6.61
CA THR A 194 7.91 -0.68 -5.94
C THR A 194 8.67 0.63 -5.71
N ASN A 195 8.39 1.66 -6.50
CA ASN A 195 9.03 2.97 -6.36
C ASN A 195 8.02 4.11 -6.48
N PRO A 196 7.08 4.24 -5.51
CA PRO A 196 6.02 5.24 -5.56
C PRO A 196 6.61 6.66 -5.49
N ARG A 197 6.23 7.52 -6.43
CA ARG A 197 6.66 8.92 -6.46
C ARG A 197 5.78 9.79 -5.56
N PHE A 198 5.78 9.49 -4.28
CA PHE A 198 5.00 10.16 -3.26
C PHE A 198 5.91 11.00 -2.35
N ARG A 199 5.66 12.31 -2.24
CA ARG A 199 6.59 13.26 -1.61
C ARG A 199 5.87 14.23 -0.70
N TYR A 200 6.61 14.68 0.33
CA TYR A 200 6.24 15.87 1.10
C TYR A 200 6.32 17.12 0.20
N GLN A 201 5.24 17.86 0.15
CA GLN A 201 5.17 19.16 -0.52
C GLN A 201 4.00 19.95 0.05
N ASP A 202 4.25 21.24 0.40
CA ASP A 202 3.26 22.22 0.80
C ASP A 202 2.86 23.06 -0.43
#